data_e53b1edd30f1ce990252cd9bf4aa675f
#
_entry.id   e53b1edd30f1ce990252cd9bf4aa675f
#
_cell.length_a   1.000
_cell.length_b   1.000
_cell.length_c   1.000
_cell.angle_alpha   90.00
_cell.angle_beta   90.00
_cell.angle_gamma   90.00
#
_symmetry.space_group_name_H-M   'P 1'
#
loop_
_entity.id
_entity.type
_entity.pdbx_description
1 polymer ?
#
loop_
_entity_poly.entity_id
_entity_poly.type
_entity_poly.pdbx_seq_one_letter_code
_entity_poly.pdbx_strand_id
1 'polypeptide(L)'
;VGHNGALNKPATAIKAEILNQPIKAFNSPKHAGKLGKEFAFVRSSNDQVVIKALKKAEVSDEYVVRVYETGGAAPQQAAITFAGEIEKAVLADGTEKEIGSADFNKNQLNVSIAPYSIQTFKVKLKKKADLQAPACAYLPLDYDRRCFSWNAFRKEGNFESGNSYAAELLPDSILKADGIPFRLGEKEIANGLTCKGNVLQLPTGHSYNRIYFLAASAGEDAVATFSTGNNSQEITVPSYTGFIGQWEHLGHTEGFLKDAEIAYVGTHRHASDKDEAYEFTYMFKFGMDIPKGATTVTLPDHADIVLFAATLVNEKYPAVTPASELFRTALKAGNGEEATSKANLLKQAKLIKCSGETNEKEVARYAVDGDVKTKWCDTSTAPNYIDFDFGKEQTIRGWKLVNAGNEGSVFITHTCFLQGRNSPDEEWKTIDELSDNKKNTVVRQFKPTSVRYVRLLVTQSTQNNSLKAARIYELEVY
;
A
#
# COMPACT_ATOMS: atom_id res chain seq x y z
N VAL A 1 14.92 -14.58 -18.36
CA VAL A 1 15.28 -15.80 -17.63
C VAL A 1 16.28 -16.60 -18.46
N GLY A 2 17.50 -16.85 -17.89
CA GLY A 2 18.47 -17.72 -18.54
C GLY A 2 18.00 -19.17 -18.51
N HIS A 3 18.14 -19.90 -19.65
CA HIS A 3 17.83 -21.33 -19.74
C HIS A 3 18.82 -22.06 -20.64
N ASN A 4 19.04 -23.33 -20.38
CA ASN A 4 19.84 -24.22 -21.20
C ASN A 4 18.92 -25.22 -21.92
N GLY A 5 18.86 -25.16 -23.23
CA GLY A 5 18.06 -26.06 -24.07
C GLY A 5 16.68 -25.51 -24.45
N ALA A 6 15.74 -26.39 -24.76
CA ALA A 6 14.41 -26.02 -25.23
C ALA A 6 13.57 -25.28 -24.14
N LEU A 7 12.76 -24.32 -24.57
CA LEU A 7 11.89 -23.50 -23.69
C LEU A 7 10.82 -24.33 -22.96
N ASN A 8 10.40 -25.44 -23.54
CA ASN A 8 9.37 -26.33 -23.00
C ASN A 8 9.86 -27.29 -21.90
N LYS A 9 11.06 -27.09 -21.34
CA LYS A 9 11.52 -27.91 -20.21
C LYS A 9 10.89 -27.43 -18.90
N PRO A 10 10.47 -28.34 -18.01
CA PRO A 10 9.88 -28.02 -16.71
C PRO A 10 10.75 -27.07 -15.89
N ALA A 11 12.09 -27.22 -15.96
CA ALA A 11 13.03 -26.33 -15.27
C ALA A 11 12.90 -24.86 -15.69
N THR A 12 12.51 -24.55 -16.92
CA THR A 12 12.29 -23.18 -17.41
C THR A 12 11.03 -22.57 -16.75
N ALA A 13 9.95 -23.37 -16.69
CA ALA A 13 8.70 -22.95 -16.03
C ALA A 13 8.94 -22.68 -14.54
N ILE A 14 9.63 -23.55 -13.83
CA ILE A 14 9.98 -23.37 -12.42
C ILE A 14 10.81 -22.10 -12.19
N LYS A 15 11.82 -21.84 -13.03
CA LYS A 15 12.63 -20.62 -12.94
C LYS A 15 11.82 -19.35 -13.19
N ALA A 16 10.86 -19.40 -14.11
CA ALA A 16 9.94 -18.31 -14.37
C ALA A 16 9.01 -18.05 -13.16
N GLU A 17 8.51 -19.11 -12.51
CA GLU A 17 7.71 -19.00 -11.30
C GLU A 17 8.52 -18.39 -10.13
N ILE A 18 9.76 -18.82 -9.92
CA ILE A 18 10.64 -18.25 -8.88
C ILE A 18 10.91 -16.77 -9.14
N LEU A 19 11.03 -16.34 -10.40
CA LEU A 19 11.21 -14.93 -10.74
C LEU A 19 9.95 -14.10 -10.42
N ASN A 20 8.78 -14.63 -10.73
CA ASN A 20 7.50 -13.94 -10.51
C ASN A 20 7.01 -14.01 -9.05
N GLN A 21 7.40 -15.07 -8.33
CA GLN A 21 7.06 -15.30 -6.93
C GLN A 21 8.32 -15.61 -6.12
N PRO A 22 9.13 -14.59 -5.82
CA PRO A 22 10.36 -14.77 -5.08
C PRO A 22 10.08 -15.31 -3.67
N ILE A 23 11.04 -16.09 -3.15
CA ILE A 23 10.99 -16.63 -1.78
C ILE A 23 10.87 -15.46 -0.80
N LYS A 24 9.95 -15.59 0.16
CA LYS A 24 9.78 -14.66 1.27
C LYS A 24 10.40 -15.25 2.53
N ALA A 25 11.19 -14.45 3.23
CA ALA A 25 11.82 -14.83 4.47
C ALA A 25 11.11 -14.19 5.67
N PHE A 26 11.04 -14.93 6.77
CA PHE A 26 10.41 -14.48 8.02
C PHE A 26 11.31 -14.79 9.19
N ASN A 27 11.35 -13.90 10.17
CA ASN A 27 11.93 -14.15 11.47
C ASN A 27 10.87 -14.77 12.38
N SER A 28 11.21 -15.87 13.01
CA SER A 28 10.36 -16.53 14.01
C SER A 28 11.17 -16.76 15.27
N PRO A 29 10.67 -16.38 16.46
CA PRO A 29 11.30 -16.75 17.71
C PRO A 29 11.35 -18.29 17.87
N LYS A 30 12.26 -18.77 18.71
CA LYS A 30 12.37 -20.20 19.00
C LYS A 30 11.08 -20.71 19.65
N HIS A 31 10.44 -21.69 19.06
CA HIS A 31 9.23 -22.34 19.59
C HIS A 31 9.23 -23.83 19.27
N ALA A 32 8.44 -24.61 20.01
CA ALA A 32 8.19 -26.01 19.69
C ALA A 32 7.26 -26.12 18.48
N GLY A 33 7.49 -27.11 17.62
CA GLY A 33 6.67 -27.39 16.44
C GLY A 33 6.73 -28.87 16.05
N LYS A 34 5.75 -29.33 15.28
CA LYS A 34 5.64 -30.71 14.79
C LYS A 34 5.93 -30.87 13.29
N LEU A 35 6.09 -29.77 12.55
CA LEU A 35 6.18 -29.80 11.09
C LEU A 35 7.60 -30.09 10.56
N GLY A 36 8.61 -30.10 11.42
CA GLY A 36 10.00 -30.28 11.02
C GLY A 36 10.62 -29.04 10.37
N LYS A 37 11.74 -29.23 9.67
CA LYS A 37 12.45 -28.15 8.98
C LYS A 37 11.88 -27.84 7.60
N GLU A 38 11.15 -28.79 7.02
CA GLU A 38 10.50 -28.68 5.74
C GLU A 38 9.04 -29.10 5.82
N PHE A 39 8.17 -28.31 5.25
CA PHE A 39 6.74 -28.59 5.17
C PHE A 39 6.19 -28.10 3.85
N ALA A 40 5.32 -28.90 3.21
CA ALA A 40 4.52 -28.48 2.09
C ALA A 40 3.06 -28.83 2.37
N PHE A 41 2.17 -27.86 2.22
CA PHE A 41 0.73 -28.10 2.30
C PHE A 41 0.22 -28.95 1.14
N VAL A 42 0.80 -28.76 -0.05
CA VAL A 42 0.50 -29.53 -1.26
C VAL A 42 1.75 -29.73 -2.11
N ARG A 43 1.90 -30.92 -2.72
CA ARG A 43 3.02 -31.26 -3.63
C ARG A 43 2.51 -32.02 -4.86
N SER A 44 3.13 -31.77 -6.00
CA SER A 44 3.02 -32.61 -7.19
C SER A 44 4.13 -33.66 -7.22
N SER A 45 3.82 -34.89 -7.64
CA SER A 45 4.81 -35.96 -7.84
C SER A 45 5.51 -35.87 -9.20
N ASN A 46 5.10 -34.96 -10.08
CA ASN A 46 5.60 -34.82 -11.44
C ASN A 46 5.93 -33.37 -11.74
N ASP A 47 7.19 -33.09 -12.06
CA ASP A 47 7.69 -31.73 -12.34
C ASP A 47 7.09 -31.08 -13.58
N GLN A 48 6.48 -31.87 -14.49
CA GLN A 48 5.75 -31.37 -15.66
C GLN A 48 4.32 -30.95 -15.31
N VAL A 49 3.80 -31.34 -14.14
CA VAL A 49 2.47 -30.97 -13.64
C VAL A 49 2.62 -29.97 -12.50
N VAL A 50 2.56 -28.72 -12.84
CA VAL A 50 2.83 -27.59 -11.90
C VAL A 50 1.55 -27.16 -11.21
N ILE A 51 1.60 -27.00 -9.90
CA ILE A 51 0.52 -26.39 -9.11
C ILE A 51 0.59 -24.88 -9.30
N LYS A 52 -0.36 -24.33 -10.08
CA LYS A 52 -0.39 -22.90 -10.40
C LYS A 52 -1.12 -22.05 -9.37
N ALA A 53 -2.15 -22.62 -8.75
CA ALA A 53 -2.90 -21.94 -7.71
C ALA A 53 -3.35 -22.91 -6.63
N LEU A 54 -3.31 -22.45 -5.40
CA LEU A 54 -3.93 -23.04 -4.24
C LEU A 54 -4.62 -21.92 -3.47
N LYS A 55 -5.94 -21.97 -3.38
CA LYS A 55 -6.74 -20.95 -2.70
C LYS A 55 -7.94 -21.57 -2.00
N LYS A 56 -8.61 -20.81 -1.15
CA LYS A 56 -9.94 -21.15 -0.66
C LYS A 56 -10.97 -20.93 -1.76
N ALA A 57 -11.99 -21.78 -1.83
CA ALA A 57 -13.11 -21.59 -2.77
C ALA A 57 -13.92 -20.34 -2.43
N GLU A 58 -14.52 -19.69 -3.44
CA GLU A 58 -15.27 -18.43 -3.27
C GLU A 58 -16.51 -18.61 -2.36
N VAL A 59 -17.23 -19.72 -2.53
CA VAL A 59 -18.52 -19.91 -1.88
C VAL A 59 -18.58 -21.14 -0.95
N SER A 60 -17.45 -21.81 -0.70
CA SER A 60 -17.43 -23.02 0.13
C SER A 60 -16.15 -23.15 0.95
N ASP A 61 -16.12 -24.13 1.85
CA ASP A 61 -15.00 -24.41 2.75
C ASP A 61 -13.95 -25.34 2.13
N GLU A 62 -13.98 -25.49 0.81
CA GLU A 62 -13.08 -26.32 0.02
C GLU A 62 -11.83 -25.53 -0.41
N TYR A 63 -10.77 -26.24 -0.77
CA TYR A 63 -9.61 -25.67 -1.43
C TYR A 63 -9.74 -25.84 -2.93
N VAL A 64 -9.41 -24.81 -3.69
CA VAL A 64 -9.26 -24.86 -5.14
C VAL A 64 -7.80 -25.08 -5.46
N VAL A 65 -7.50 -26.14 -6.19
CA VAL A 65 -6.18 -26.48 -6.72
C VAL A 65 -6.22 -26.42 -8.23
N ARG A 66 -5.36 -25.60 -8.83
CA ARG A 66 -5.23 -25.50 -10.28
C ARG A 66 -3.85 -25.99 -10.69
N VAL A 67 -3.85 -26.97 -11.60
CA VAL A 67 -2.62 -27.56 -12.15
C VAL A 67 -2.56 -27.35 -13.65
N TYR A 68 -1.37 -27.26 -14.21
CA TYR A 68 -1.16 -27.23 -15.64
C TYR A 68 0.04 -28.07 -16.06
N GLU A 69 -0.01 -28.60 -17.28
CA GLU A 69 1.07 -29.38 -17.88
C GLU A 69 2.01 -28.46 -18.69
N THR A 70 3.32 -28.58 -18.47
CA THR A 70 4.34 -27.66 -19.03
C THR A 70 5.21 -28.23 -20.12
N GLY A 71 5.19 -29.56 -20.34
CA GLY A 71 6.10 -30.25 -21.27
C GLY A 71 5.58 -30.32 -22.69
N GLY A 72 4.27 -30.47 -22.88
CA GLY A 72 3.58 -30.47 -24.16
C GLY A 72 3.79 -31.74 -25.03
N ALA A 73 4.64 -32.68 -24.65
CA ALA A 73 5.03 -33.80 -25.48
C ALA A 73 4.01 -34.97 -25.43
N ALA A 74 3.44 -35.22 -24.27
CA ALA A 74 2.48 -36.31 -24.04
C ALA A 74 1.62 -36.03 -22.81
N PRO A 75 0.45 -36.68 -22.66
CA PRO A 75 -0.33 -36.61 -21.42
C PRO A 75 0.49 -37.05 -20.22
N GLN A 76 0.31 -36.35 -19.10
CA GLN A 76 1.05 -36.58 -17.85
C GLN A 76 0.14 -37.15 -16.77
N GLN A 77 0.72 -37.98 -15.91
CA GLN A 77 0.11 -38.46 -14.69
C GLN A 77 0.83 -37.83 -13.49
N ALA A 78 0.07 -37.39 -12.50
CA ALA A 78 0.62 -36.88 -11.27
C ALA A 78 -0.25 -37.19 -10.05
N ALA A 79 0.37 -37.47 -8.90
CA ALA A 79 -0.29 -37.47 -7.63
C ALA A 79 -0.07 -36.12 -6.96
N ILE A 80 -1.14 -35.40 -6.70
CA ILE A 80 -1.12 -34.14 -5.93
C ILE A 80 -1.39 -34.50 -4.48
N THR A 81 -0.35 -34.47 -3.66
CA THR A 81 -0.38 -34.91 -2.26
C THR A 81 -0.61 -33.73 -1.34
N PHE A 82 -1.64 -33.79 -0.49
CA PHE A 82 -2.00 -32.80 0.51
C PHE A 82 -1.44 -33.17 1.90
N ALA A 83 -1.24 -32.20 2.74
CA ALA A 83 -0.84 -32.41 4.15
C ALA A 83 -1.97 -33.02 5.01
N GLY A 84 -3.23 -32.95 4.55
CA GLY A 84 -4.41 -33.54 5.20
C GLY A 84 -5.08 -34.58 4.33
N GLU A 85 -5.89 -35.48 4.93
CA GLU A 85 -6.69 -36.44 4.18
C GLU A 85 -7.84 -35.76 3.43
N ILE A 86 -8.09 -36.20 2.21
CA ILE A 86 -9.18 -35.71 1.36
C ILE A 86 -10.50 -36.37 1.80
N GLU A 87 -11.52 -35.57 2.03
CA GLU A 87 -12.88 -35.99 2.29
C GLU A 87 -13.68 -36.09 0.98
N LYS A 88 -13.51 -35.10 0.09
CA LYS A 88 -14.17 -35.00 -1.22
C LYS A 88 -13.23 -34.32 -2.20
N ALA A 89 -13.24 -34.76 -3.45
CA ALA A 89 -12.59 -34.05 -4.55
C ALA A 89 -13.48 -34.11 -5.81
N VAL A 90 -13.54 -33.01 -6.54
CA VAL A 90 -14.28 -32.86 -7.78
C VAL A 90 -13.48 -32.08 -8.80
N LEU A 91 -13.69 -32.38 -10.07
CA LEU A 91 -13.21 -31.56 -11.18
C LEU A 91 -14.11 -30.34 -11.32
N ALA A 92 -13.51 -29.16 -11.50
CA ALA A 92 -14.21 -27.89 -11.65
C ALA A 92 -13.73 -27.11 -12.88
N ASP A 93 -14.54 -26.18 -13.34
CA ASP A 93 -14.16 -25.23 -14.37
C ASP A 93 -13.39 -24.04 -13.79
N GLY A 94 -13.03 -23.06 -14.64
CA GLY A 94 -12.31 -21.85 -14.23
C GLY A 94 -13.07 -20.94 -13.25
N THR A 95 -14.40 -21.08 -13.17
CA THR A 95 -15.31 -20.35 -12.26
C THR A 95 -15.66 -21.14 -11.00
N GLU A 96 -14.97 -22.27 -10.75
CA GLU A 96 -15.15 -23.17 -9.61
C GLU A 96 -16.47 -23.97 -9.60
N LYS A 97 -17.17 -24.00 -10.71
CA LYS A 97 -18.37 -24.84 -10.88
C LYS A 97 -17.94 -26.30 -11.08
N GLU A 98 -18.57 -27.22 -10.36
CA GLU A 98 -18.32 -28.67 -10.48
C GLU A 98 -18.75 -29.18 -11.85
N ILE A 99 -17.85 -29.88 -12.56
CA ILE A 99 -18.07 -30.43 -13.90
C ILE A 99 -17.84 -31.94 -13.98
N GLY A 100 -17.34 -32.55 -12.90
CA GLY A 100 -17.10 -33.99 -12.85
C GLY A 100 -16.52 -34.49 -11.54
N SER A 101 -16.40 -35.79 -11.39
CA SER A 101 -15.71 -36.43 -10.28
C SER A 101 -14.19 -36.33 -10.44
N ALA A 102 -13.47 -36.37 -9.34
CA ALA A 102 -12.02 -36.50 -9.32
C ALA A 102 -11.61 -37.77 -8.58
N ASP A 103 -10.58 -38.45 -9.07
CA ASP A 103 -10.04 -39.67 -8.44
C ASP A 103 -9.06 -39.27 -7.32
N PHE A 104 -9.26 -39.83 -6.11
CA PHE A 104 -8.37 -39.60 -4.98
C PHE A 104 -8.31 -40.81 -4.05
N ASN A 105 -7.18 -40.92 -3.35
CA ASN A 105 -6.96 -41.91 -2.31
C ASN A 105 -6.26 -41.32 -1.12
N LYS A 106 -6.89 -41.38 0.05
CA LYS A 106 -6.39 -40.75 1.31
C LYS A 106 -6.12 -39.25 1.11
N ASN A 107 -4.85 -38.88 1.03
CA ASN A 107 -4.41 -37.50 0.86
C ASN A 107 -3.84 -37.20 -0.53
N GLN A 108 -4.02 -38.10 -1.50
CA GLN A 108 -3.54 -37.96 -2.86
C GLN A 108 -4.70 -37.80 -3.83
N LEU A 109 -4.68 -36.75 -4.62
CA LEU A 109 -5.52 -36.50 -5.77
C LEU A 109 -4.78 -36.99 -7.02
N ASN A 110 -5.35 -37.95 -7.74
CA ASN A 110 -4.75 -38.48 -8.96
C ASN A 110 -5.17 -37.64 -10.17
N VAL A 111 -4.19 -37.12 -10.87
CA VAL A 111 -4.41 -36.22 -12.00
C VAL A 111 -3.89 -36.88 -13.28
N SER A 112 -4.75 -36.91 -14.32
CA SER A 112 -4.37 -37.22 -15.71
C SER A 112 -4.63 -35.96 -16.54
N ILE A 113 -3.58 -35.37 -17.10
CA ILE A 113 -3.64 -34.07 -17.74
C ILE A 113 -3.04 -34.11 -19.15
N ALA A 114 -3.77 -33.58 -20.12
CA ALA A 114 -3.32 -33.48 -21.51
C ALA A 114 -2.20 -32.46 -21.69
N PRO A 115 -1.39 -32.54 -22.76
CA PRO A 115 -0.36 -31.59 -23.08
C PRO A 115 -0.88 -30.14 -23.07
N TYR A 116 -0.15 -29.23 -22.42
CA TYR A 116 -0.45 -27.79 -22.30
C TYR A 116 -1.83 -27.46 -21.79
N SER A 117 -2.52 -28.40 -21.14
CA SER A 117 -3.83 -28.11 -20.56
C SER A 117 -3.78 -27.70 -19.11
N ILE A 118 -4.89 -27.14 -18.64
CA ILE A 118 -5.13 -26.71 -17.27
C ILE A 118 -6.28 -27.50 -16.70
N GLN A 119 -6.17 -27.98 -15.47
CA GLN A 119 -7.27 -28.55 -14.71
C GLN A 119 -7.44 -27.87 -13.37
N THR A 120 -8.69 -27.69 -12.96
CA THR A 120 -9.06 -27.13 -11.67
C THR A 120 -9.81 -28.17 -10.86
N PHE A 121 -9.44 -28.32 -9.60
CA PHE A 121 -10.09 -29.21 -8.67
C PHE A 121 -10.55 -28.46 -7.44
N LYS A 122 -11.72 -28.83 -6.91
CA LYS A 122 -12.16 -28.46 -5.56
C LYS A 122 -11.92 -29.65 -4.64
N VAL A 123 -11.23 -29.41 -3.56
CA VAL A 123 -10.81 -30.46 -2.61
C VAL A 123 -11.24 -30.07 -1.20
N LYS A 124 -12.05 -30.89 -0.58
CA LYS A 124 -12.39 -30.81 0.84
C LYS A 124 -11.48 -31.72 1.63
N LEU A 125 -10.75 -31.14 2.59
CA LEU A 125 -9.91 -31.92 3.49
C LEU A 125 -10.69 -32.25 4.77
N LYS A 126 -10.45 -33.43 5.32
CA LYS A 126 -10.96 -33.79 6.64
C LYS A 126 -10.45 -32.79 7.69
N LYS A 127 -11.36 -32.23 8.47
CA LYS A 127 -11.00 -31.36 9.57
C LYS A 127 -10.14 -32.16 10.57
N LYS A 128 -8.91 -31.71 10.81
CA LYS A 128 -8.20 -32.07 12.05
C LYS A 128 -8.89 -31.32 13.17
N ALA A 129 -8.84 -31.91 14.40
CA ALA A 129 -9.44 -31.32 15.59
C ALA A 129 -9.28 -29.78 15.60
N ASP A 130 -10.37 -29.08 15.91
CA ASP A 130 -10.42 -27.63 15.88
C ASP A 130 -9.23 -27.04 16.63
N LEU A 131 -8.44 -26.24 15.94
CA LEU A 131 -7.54 -25.31 16.60
C LEU A 131 -8.44 -24.42 17.44
N GLN A 132 -8.37 -24.56 18.77
CA GLN A 132 -9.09 -23.65 19.65
C GLN A 132 -8.65 -22.24 19.30
N ALA A 133 -9.62 -21.37 18.96
CA ALA A 133 -9.37 -19.97 18.81
C ALA A 133 -8.66 -19.44 20.07
N PRO A 134 -7.68 -18.56 19.96
CA PRO A 134 -7.03 -17.99 21.13
C PRO A 134 -8.07 -17.33 22.05
N ALA A 135 -7.85 -17.43 23.36
CA ALA A 135 -8.69 -16.70 24.30
C ALA A 135 -8.58 -15.20 24.03
N CYS A 136 -9.72 -14.53 23.88
CA CYS A 136 -9.79 -13.11 23.64
C CYS A 136 -10.80 -12.42 24.57
N ALA A 137 -10.61 -11.12 24.79
CA ALA A 137 -11.54 -10.27 25.48
C ALA A 137 -11.65 -8.91 24.78
N TYR A 138 -12.84 -8.34 24.76
CA TYR A 138 -13.05 -6.99 24.23
C TYR A 138 -12.68 -5.96 25.29
N LEU A 139 -11.84 -5.00 24.92
CA LEU A 139 -11.53 -3.88 25.80
C LEU A 139 -12.59 -2.78 25.61
N PRO A 140 -13.28 -2.35 26.66
CA PRO A 140 -14.25 -1.27 26.55
C PRO A 140 -13.58 0.02 26.10
N LEU A 141 -14.25 0.79 25.24
CA LEU A 141 -13.81 2.09 24.76
C LEU A 141 -14.87 3.14 25.10
N ASP A 142 -14.44 4.27 25.63
CA ASP A 142 -15.32 5.42 25.93
C ASP A 142 -15.49 6.25 24.65
N TYR A 143 -16.41 5.82 23.80
CA TYR A 143 -16.64 6.41 22.49
C TYR A 143 -17.11 7.87 22.57
N ASP A 144 -16.53 8.74 21.73
CA ASP A 144 -16.81 10.18 21.66
C ASP A 144 -17.23 10.67 20.27
N ARG A 145 -17.22 9.77 19.26
CA ARG A 145 -17.53 10.13 17.86
C ARG A 145 -18.57 9.18 17.28
N ARG A 146 -19.58 9.71 16.57
CA ARG A 146 -20.55 8.90 15.83
C ARG A 146 -20.03 8.67 14.41
N CYS A 147 -19.39 7.54 14.20
CA CYS A 147 -18.69 7.19 12.96
C CYS A 147 -19.61 6.55 11.92
N PHE A 148 -20.75 5.99 12.35
CA PHE A 148 -21.69 5.25 11.51
C PHE A 148 -22.99 6.01 11.37
N SER A 149 -23.63 5.92 10.21
CA SER A 149 -24.98 6.42 10.01
C SER A 149 -25.81 5.48 9.13
N TRP A 150 -27.11 5.48 9.34
CA TRP A 150 -28.05 4.75 8.50
C TRP A 150 -28.46 5.60 7.29
N ASN A 151 -28.84 4.97 6.19
CA ASN A 151 -29.37 5.61 5.00
C ASN A 151 -30.46 6.66 5.29
N ALA A 152 -31.36 6.37 6.22
CA ALA A 152 -32.44 7.30 6.62
C ALA A 152 -31.95 8.47 7.49
N PHE A 153 -30.74 8.36 8.08
CA PHE A 153 -30.22 9.30 9.09
C PHE A 153 -28.76 9.67 8.82
N ARG A 154 -28.40 9.90 7.55
CA ARG A 154 -27.01 10.19 7.13
C ARG A 154 -26.38 11.35 7.88
N LYS A 155 -27.16 12.40 8.19
CA LYS A 155 -26.69 13.61 8.91
C LYS A 155 -26.25 13.36 10.35
N GLU A 156 -26.57 12.22 10.91
CA GLU A 156 -26.21 11.88 12.28
C GLU A 156 -24.78 11.33 12.40
N GLY A 157 -24.19 10.85 11.30
CA GLY A 157 -22.79 10.41 11.25
C GLY A 157 -21.82 11.57 11.05
N ASN A 158 -20.66 11.49 11.69
CA ASN A 158 -19.61 12.48 11.57
C ASN A 158 -18.24 11.84 11.83
N PHE A 159 -17.83 10.97 10.92
CA PHE A 159 -16.47 10.41 10.98
C PHE A 159 -15.45 11.43 10.46
N GLU A 160 -15.73 12.04 9.29
CA GLU A 160 -14.91 13.05 8.65
C GLU A 160 -15.81 14.14 8.04
N SER A 161 -15.79 15.35 8.59
CA SER A 161 -16.48 16.53 8.02
C SER A 161 -17.94 16.27 7.59
N GLY A 162 -18.69 15.49 8.37
CA GLY A 162 -20.07 15.11 8.09
C GLY A 162 -20.23 13.84 7.24
N ASN A 163 -19.14 13.24 6.79
CA ASN A 163 -19.14 11.92 6.15
C ASN A 163 -19.05 10.80 7.21
N SER A 164 -19.53 9.62 6.88
CA SER A 164 -19.54 8.47 7.79
C SER A 164 -19.55 7.13 7.05
N TYR A 165 -19.27 6.06 7.78
CA TYR A 165 -19.48 4.72 7.28
C TYR A 165 -20.96 4.40 7.16
N ALA A 166 -21.35 3.67 6.12
CA ALA A 166 -22.70 3.16 5.93
C ALA A 166 -22.99 2.03 6.95
N ALA A 167 -23.85 2.28 7.91
CA ALA A 167 -24.15 1.35 8.99
C ALA A 167 -24.76 0.04 8.50
N GLU A 168 -25.52 0.07 7.41
CA GLU A 168 -26.13 -1.09 6.77
C GLU A 168 -25.15 -2.08 6.18
N LEU A 169 -23.91 -1.64 5.85
CA LEU A 169 -22.85 -2.49 5.35
C LEU A 169 -22.02 -3.15 6.45
N LEU A 170 -22.13 -2.67 7.68
CA LEU A 170 -21.41 -3.19 8.83
C LEU A 170 -22.16 -4.37 9.47
N PRO A 171 -21.45 -5.37 10.01
CA PRO A 171 -22.07 -6.41 10.81
C PRO A 171 -22.77 -5.81 12.04
N ASP A 172 -23.73 -6.53 12.61
CA ASP A 172 -24.53 -6.01 13.73
C ASP A 172 -23.71 -5.66 14.97
N SER A 173 -22.75 -6.48 15.34
CA SER A 173 -21.93 -6.21 16.53
C SER A 173 -20.49 -6.71 16.45
N ILE A 174 -20.23 -7.80 15.75
CA ILE A 174 -18.89 -8.43 15.70
C ILE A 174 -18.35 -8.45 14.28
N LEU A 175 -17.29 -7.70 14.06
CA LEU A 175 -16.47 -7.77 12.86
C LEU A 175 -15.30 -8.76 13.12
N LYS A 176 -15.06 -9.69 12.20
CA LYS A 176 -13.94 -10.64 12.29
C LYS A 176 -12.93 -10.36 11.20
N ALA A 177 -11.68 -10.19 11.59
CA ALA A 177 -10.54 -10.05 10.67
C ALA A 177 -9.44 -11.01 11.09
N ASP A 178 -9.04 -11.92 10.19
CA ASP A 178 -8.01 -12.96 10.41
C ASP A 178 -8.20 -13.78 11.70
N GLY A 179 -9.45 -14.11 11.99
CA GLY A 179 -9.81 -14.87 13.19
C GLY A 179 -9.90 -14.05 14.48
N ILE A 180 -9.54 -12.77 14.47
CA ILE A 180 -9.67 -11.85 15.61
C ILE A 180 -11.06 -11.19 15.55
N PRO A 181 -11.88 -11.35 16.62
CA PRO A 181 -13.20 -10.69 16.69
C PRO A 181 -13.05 -9.28 17.27
N PHE A 182 -13.72 -8.31 16.66
CA PHE A 182 -13.81 -6.93 17.13
C PHE A 182 -15.27 -6.60 17.44
N ARG A 183 -15.55 -6.15 18.67
CA ARG A 183 -16.89 -5.70 19.04
C ARG A 183 -17.03 -4.24 18.68
N LEU A 184 -17.89 -3.94 17.70
CA LEU A 184 -18.24 -2.58 17.31
C LEU A 184 -19.20 -1.97 18.33
N GLY A 185 -19.16 -0.64 18.45
CA GLY A 185 -20.15 0.12 19.19
C GLY A 185 -21.54 0.10 18.52
N GLU A 186 -22.58 0.48 19.27
CA GLU A 186 -23.94 0.60 18.75
C GLU A 186 -24.01 1.65 17.63
N LYS A 187 -24.75 1.35 16.56
CA LYS A 187 -24.76 2.16 15.34
C LYS A 187 -25.48 3.49 15.48
N GLU A 188 -26.31 3.63 16.50
CA GLU A 188 -27.21 4.79 16.76
C GLU A 188 -26.59 5.86 17.67
N ILE A 189 -25.49 5.56 18.34
CA ILE A 189 -24.81 6.45 19.29
C ILE A 189 -23.34 6.62 18.91
N ALA A 190 -22.55 7.25 19.77
CA ALA A 190 -21.08 7.30 19.60
C ALA A 190 -20.51 5.88 19.57
N ASN A 191 -19.67 5.58 18.57
CA ASN A 191 -19.16 4.24 18.25
C ASN A 191 -17.71 4.25 17.74
N GLY A 192 -17.02 5.36 17.89
CA GLY A 192 -15.59 5.54 17.68
C GLY A 192 -14.96 6.37 18.80
N LEU A 193 -13.76 6.01 19.19
CA LEU A 193 -12.94 6.74 20.15
C LEU A 193 -11.87 7.53 19.42
N THR A 194 -11.93 8.84 19.49
CA THR A 194 -10.88 9.74 18.97
C THR A 194 -9.63 9.63 19.83
N CYS A 195 -8.47 9.39 19.23
CA CYS A 195 -7.20 9.32 19.95
C CYS A 195 -6.75 10.73 20.41
N LYS A 196 -6.71 10.92 21.71
CA LYS A 196 -6.31 12.17 22.40
C LYS A 196 -5.38 11.86 23.57
N GLY A 197 -4.43 10.94 23.40
CA GLY A 197 -3.57 10.48 24.49
C GLY A 197 -4.33 9.62 25.53
N ASN A 198 -5.47 9.04 25.20
CA ASN A 198 -6.30 8.25 26.11
C ASN A 198 -5.51 7.09 26.69
N VAL A 199 -5.71 6.80 27.98
CA VAL A 199 -5.10 5.68 28.69
C VAL A 199 -6.17 4.62 28.94
N LEU A 200 -6.07 3.49 28.25
CA LEU A 200 -6.96 2.35 28.40
C LEU A 200 -6.44 1.43 29.52
N GLN A 201 -7.31 1.03 30.44
CA GLN A 201 -6.97 0.13 31.53
C GLN A 201 -7.06 -1.34 31.08
N LEU A 202 -6.01 -2.11 31.29
CA LEU A 202 -6.03 -3.56 31.06
C LEU A 202 -6.67 -4.29 32.25
N PRO A 203 -7.38 -5.41 32.04
CA PRO A 203 -7.97 -6.18 33.12
C PRO A 203 -6.94 -6.63 34.16
N THR A 204 -7.25 -6.51 35.43
CA THR A 204 -6.32 -6.91 36.51
C THR A 204 -6.01 -8.41 36.44
N GLY A 205 -4.73 -8.76 36.53
CA GLY A 205 -4.29 -10.16 36.52
C GLY A 205 -4.46 -10.88 35.19
N HIS A 206 -4.60 -10.17 34.10
CA HIS A 206 -4.76 -10.77 32.77
C HIS A 206 -3.53 -11.59 32.33
N SER A 207 -3.78 -12.55 31.45
CA SER A 207 -2.76 -13.34 30.76
C SER A 207 -2.61 -13.00 29.29
N TYR A 208 -3.27 -11.92 28.84
CA TYR A 208 -3.19 -11.49 27.44
C TYR A 208 -1.80 -10.95 27.14
N ASN A 209 -1.27 -11.36 26.00
CA ASN A 209 0.08 -10.98 25.56
C ASN A 209 0.08 -10.12 24.29
N ARG A 210 -1.10 -9.87 23.71
CA ARG A 210 -1.25 -9.04 22.52
C ARG A 210 -2.58 -8.28 22.54
N ILE A 211 -2.57 -7.06 22.01
CA ILE A 211 -3.78 -6.27 21.73
C ILE A 211 -3.87 -6.00 20.23
N TYR A 212 -5.08 -6.12 19.71
CA TYR A 212 -5.41 -5.70 18.35
C TYR A 212 -6.37 -4.53 18.39
N PHE A 213 -6.06 -3.52 17.58
CA PHE A 213 -6.91 -2.36 17.36
C PHE A 213 -7.58 -2.47 16.00
N LEU A 214 -8.83 -2.03 15.94
CA LEU A 214 -9.55 -1.73 14.70
C LEU A 214 -9.65 -0.22 14.60
N ALA A 215 -8.98 0.38 13.62
CA ALA A 215 -8.85 1.84 13.52
C ALA A 215 -8.81 2.30 12.07
N ALA A 216 -9.03 3.61 11.87
CA ALA A 216 -8.76 4.32 10.63
C ALA A 216 -8.47 5.80 10.92
N SER A 217 -7.82 6.49 9.97
CA SER A 217 -7.67 7.94 10.02
C SER A 217 -8.84 8.63 9.33
N ALA A 218 -9.41 9.64 9.98
CA ALA A 218 -10.44 10.52 9.42
C ALA A 218 -9.85 11.60 8.48
N GLY A 219 -8.54 11.66 8.36
CA GLY A 219 -7.80 12.53 7.45
C GLY A 219 -6.92 11.72 6.51
N GLU A 220 -5.74 12.24 6.24
CA GLU A 220 -4.68 11.53 5.52
C GLU A 220 -4.11 10.37 6.36
N ASP A 221 -3.19 9.60 5.77
CA ASP A 221 -2.46 8.56 6.50
C ASP A 221 -1.72 9.19 7.69
N ALA A 222 -1.97 8.68 8.89
CA ALA A 222 -1.44 9.25 10.13
C ALA A 222 -0.41 8.31 10.77
N VAL A 223 0.81 8.81 11.00
CA VAL A 223 1.86 8.08 11.72
C VAL A 223 1.81 8.47 13.19
N ALA A 224 1.63 7.50 14.08
CA ALA A 224 1.48 7.76 15.50
C ALA A 224 2.00 6.63 16.39
N THR A 225 2.38 6.96 17.61
CA THR A 225 2.96 6.02 18.58
C THR A 225 1.89 5.51 19.55
N PHE A 226 1.72 4.21 19.60
CA PHE A 226 0.95 3.48 20.61
C PHE A 226 1.92 2.90 21.64
N SER A 227 1.54 2.89 22.94
CA SER A 227 2.44 2.43 24.00
C SER A 227 1.73 1.53 25.00
N THR A 228 2.44 0.54 25.54
CA THR A 228 1.99 -0.29 26.66
C THR A 228 3.18 -0.68 27.54
N GLY A 229 3.15 -0.31 28.82
CA GLY A 229 4.31 -0.44 29.69
C GLY A 229 5.55 0.23 29.09
N ASN A 230 6.62 -0.53 28.91
CA ASN A 230 7.87 -0.04 28.31
C ASN A 230 7.95 -0.32 26.78
N ASN A 231 6.89 -0.81 26.18
CA ASN A 231 6.83 -1.09 24.74
C ASN A 231 6.12 0.06 24.02
N SER A 232 6.76 0.60 22.99
CA SER A 232 6.18 1.62 22.13
C SER A 232 6.33 1.18 20.67
N GLN A 233 5.28 1.38 19.88
CA GLN A 233 5.27 1.02 18.47
C GLN A 233 4.73 2.19 17.66
N GLU A 234 5.48 2.63 16.68
CA GLU A 234 5.01 3.57 15.65
C GLU A 234 4.17 2.80 14.63
N ILE A 235 2.97 3.26 14.39
CA ILE A 235 1.99 2.64 13.48
C ILE A 235 1.51 3.72 12.50
N THR A 236 1.53 3.41 11.22
CA THR A 236 0.84 4.20 10.20
C THR A 236 -0.61 3.74 10.14
N VAL A 237 -1.54 4.58 10.55
CA VAL A 237 -2.99 4.35 10.42
C VAL A 237 -3.46 5.01 9.14
N PRO A 238 -3.84 4.24 8.09
CA PRO A 238 -4.24 4.84 6.82
C PRO A 238 -5.56 5.59 6.89
N SER A 239 -5.74 6.50 5.93
CA SER A 239 -7.03 7.14 5.67
C SER A 239 -8.11 6.09 5.49
N TYR A 240 -9.30 6.37 6.01
CA TYR A 240 -10.46 5.46 5.92
C TYR A 240 -11.00 5.31 4.49
N THR A 241 -10.57 6.15 3.56
CA THR A 241 -10.99 6.15 2.16
C THR A 241 -9.78 6.35 1.24
N GLY A 242 -9.99 6.26 -0.08
CA GLY A 242 -8.95 6.45 -1.07
C GLY A 242 -8.32 5.13 -1.53
N PHE A 243 -7.10 5.18 -2.05
CA PHE A 243 -6.43 4.04 -2.66
C PHE A 243 -5.64 3.22 -1.63
N ILE A 244 -5.92 1.94 -1.54
CA ILE A 244 -5.14 0.97 -0.75
C ILE A 244 -3.91 0.49 -1.50
N GLY A 245 -4.04 0.34 -2.82
CA GLY A 245 -2.95 0.01 -3.72
C GLY A 245 -3.31 0.41 -5.15
N GLN A 246 -2.31 0.78 -5.93
CA GLN A 246 -2.54 1.33 -7.27
C GLN A 246 -1.33 1.13 -8.17
N TRP A 247 -1.58 1.02 -9.48
CA TRP A 247 -0.60 1.13 -10.54
C TRP A 247 -0.54 2.59 -11.05
N GLU A 248 0.67 3.02 -11.42
CA GLU A 248 0.90 4.33 -12.05
C GLU A 248 0.33 5.54 -11.27
N HIS A 249 0.26 5.44 -9.96
CA HIS A 249 -0.18 6.56 -9.14
C HIS A 249 0.87 7.68 -9.14
N LEU A 250 0.43 8.92 -9.34
CA LEU A 250 1.29 10.11 -9.35
C LEU A 250 2.51 10.02 -10.30
N GLY A 251 2.36 9.31 -11.43
CA GLY A 251 3.43 9.15 -12.42
C GLY A 251 4.44 8.04 -12.11
N HIS A 252 4.23 7.25 -11.07
CA HIS A 252 5.02 6.05 -10.81
C HIS A 252 4.52 4.89 -11.68
N THR A 253 5.45 4.20 -12.33
CA THR A 253 5.15 3.04 -13.21
C THR A 253 5.01 1.73 -12.46
N GLU A 254 5.20 1.74 -11.15
CA GLU A 254 5.16 0.55 -10.31
C GLU A 254 3.98 0.58 -9.35
N GLY A 255 3.34 -0.57 -9.17
CA GLY A 255 2.26 -0.73 -8.21
C GLY A 255 2.76 -0.64 -6.77
N PHE A 256 1.90 -0.19 -5.86
CA PHE A 256 2.13 -0.18 -4.42
C PHE A 256 0.92 -0.70 -3.66
N LEU A 257 1.16 -1.16 -2.43
CA LEU A 257 0.13 -1.44 -1.43
C LEU A 257 0.48 -0.66 -0.17
N LYS A 258 -0.53 -0.14 0.52
CA LYS A 258 -0.34 0.44 1.87
C LYS A 258 0.04 -0.67 2.85
N ASP A 259 0.96 -0.36 3.77
CA ASP A 259 1.38 -1.29 4.84
C ASP A 259 0.32 -1.32 5.94
N ALA A 260 -0.79 -1.99 5.66
CA ALA A 260 -1.90 -2.12 6.60
C ALA A 260 -2.73 -3.37 6.32
N GLU A 261 -3.21 -4.01 7.37
CA GLU A 261 -4.12 -5.15 7.29
C GLU A 261 -5.56 -4.66 7.24
N ILE A 262 -6.24 -4.86 6.11
CA ILE A 262 -7.63 -4.44 5.91
C ILE A 262 -8.54 -5.40 6.67
N ALA A 263 -9.32 -4.87 7.60
CA ALA A 263 -10.32 -5.62 8.35
C ALA A 263 -11.74 -5.50 7.79
N TYR A 264 -12.04 -4.40 7.12
CA TYR A 264 -13.35 -4.10 6.54
C TYR A 264 -13.23 -3.25 5.29
N VAL A 265 -14.12 -3.53 4.32
CA VAL A 265 -14.29 -2.74 3.10
C VAL A 265 -15.76 -2.44 2.90
N GLY A 266 -16.11 -1.16 2.86
CA GLY A 266 -17.44 -0.67 2.45
C GLY A 266 -17.41 -0.17 1.01
N THR A 267 -18.49 -0.35 0.26
CA THR A 267 -18.58 0.03 -1.15
C THR A 267 -18.84 1.51 -1.39
N HIS A 268 -19.24 2.23 -0.36
CA HIS A 268 -19.53 3.67 -0.39
C HIS A 268 -19.44 4.26 1.02
N ARG A 269 -19.39 5.57 1.10
CA ARG A 269 -19.58 6.33 2.33
C ARG A 269 -20.86 7.14 2.26
N HIS A 270 -21.41 7.47 3.42
CA HIS A 270 -22.50 8.43 3.53
C HIS A 270 -21.94 9.85 3.58
N ALA A 271 -22.40 10.72 2.70
CA ALA A 271 -22.40 12.16 2.88
C ALA A 271 -23.75 12.59 3.53
N SER A 272 -23.88 13.85 3.90
CA SER A 272 -25.07 14.33 4.63
C SER A 272 -26.40 14.17 3.87
N ASP A 273 -26.37 14.09 2.55
CA ASP A 273 -27.54 14.09 1.65
C ASP A 273 -27.58 12.94 0.64
N LYS A 274 -26.51 12.16 0.51
CA LYS A 274 -26.37 11.12 -0.50
C LYS A 274 -25.37 10.04 -0.09
N ASP A 275 -25.39 8.93 -0.83
CA ASP A 275 -24.30 7.98 -0.86
C ASP A 275 -23.26 8.47 -1.86
N GLU A 276 -22.01 8.49 -1.46
CA GLU A 276 -20.89 8.68 -2.39
C GLU A 276 -20.44 7.31 -2.90
N ALA A 277 -21.06 6.89 -3.99
CA ALA A 277 -20.80 5.60 -4.61
C ALA A 277 -19.34 5.53 -5.08
N TYR A 278 -18.72 4.36 -4.84
CA TYR A 278 -17.31 4.08 -5.15
C TYR A 278 -16.28 4.85 -4.31
N GLU A 279 -16.69 5.68 -3.35
CA GLU A 279 -15.84 6.13 -2.27
C GLU A 279 -15.74 5.01 -1.23
N PHE A 280 -14.86 4.05 -1.49
CA PHE A 280 -14.66 2.89 -0.62
C PHE A 280 -14.20 3.33 0.75
N THR A 281 -14.74 2.67 1.78
CA THR A 281 -14.36 2.91 3.17
C THR A 281 -13.67 1.69 3.77
N TYR A 282 -12.66 1.92 4.59
CA TYR A 282 -11.82 0.87 5.15
C TYR A 282 -11.70 1.01 6.66
N MET A 283 -11.64 -0.13 7.35
CA MET A 283 -11.10 -0.21 8.71
C MET A 283 -9.88 -1.13 8.68
N PHE A 284 -8.87 -0.78 9.45
CA PHE A 284 -7.60 -1.49 9.47
C PHE A 284 -7.37 -2.15 10.82
N LYS A 285 -6.73 -3.33 10.79
CA LYS A 285 -6.32 -4.08 11.97
C LYS A 285 -4.84 -3.84 12.25
N PHE A 286 -4.51 -3.51 13.48
CA PHE A 286 -3.14 -3.35 13.97
C PHE A 286 -2.93 -4.19 15.21
N GLY A 287 -1.78 -4.82 15.35
CA GLY A 287 -1.45 -5.63 16.52
C GLY A 287 -0.21 -5.12 17.26
N MET A 288 -0.26 -5.07 18.59
CA MET A 288 0.86 -4.70 19.45
C MET A 288 1.02 -5.70 20.60
N ASP A 289 2.27 -6.05 20.91
CA ASP A 289 2.57 -6.94 22.03
C ASP A 289 2.37 -6.25 23.37
N ILE A 290 1.77 -6.97 24.32
CA ILE A 290 1.59 -6.53 25.71
C ILE A 290 2.70 -7.16 26.57
N PRO A 291 3.62 -6.37 27.12
CA PRO A 291 4.63 -6.86 28.06
C PRO A 291 3.99 -7.46 29.30
N LYS A 292 4.62 -8.49 29.86
CA LYS A 292 4.15 -9.09 31.13
C LYS A 292 4.09 -8.04 32.23
N GLY A 293 2.92 -7.93 32.87
CA GLY A 293 2.69 -7.00 33.97
C GLY A 293 2.29 -5.58 33.54
N ALA A 294 2.12 -5.32 32.25
CA ALA A 294 1.55 -4.07 31.80
C ALA A 294 0.09 -3.95 32.28
N THR A 295 -0.30 -2.78 32.72
CA THR A 295 -1.64 -2.49 33.26
C THR A 295 -2.42 -1.51 32.38
N THR A 296 -1.74 -0.85 31.45
CA THR A 296 -2.34 0.17 30.61
C THR A 296 -1.85 0.12 29.17
N VAL A 297 -2.66 0.66 28.28
CA VAL A 297 -2.29 1.01 26.90
C VAL A 297 -2.55 2.48 26.72
N THR A 298 -1.57 3.23 26.23
CA THR A 298 -1.69 4.65 25.90
C THR A 298 -1.86 4.79 24.39
N LEU A 299 -2.96 5.42 24.00
CA LEU A 299 -3.24 5.77 22.61
C LEU A 299 -2.47 7.03 22.22
N PRO A 300 -2.18 7.25 20.94
CA PRO A 300 -1.53 8.47 20.47
C PRO A 300 -2.41 9.71 20.74
N ASP A 301 -1.79 10.87 20.81
CA ASP A 301 -2.49 12.16 20.75
C ASP A 301 -2.55 12.62 19.29
N HIS A 302 -3.54 12.11 18.54
CA HIS A 302 -3.75 12.41 17.14
C HIS A 302 -5.25 12.33 16.80
N ALA A 303 -5.90 13.47 16.70
CA ALA A 303 -7.36 13.60 16.60
C ALA A 303 -7.98 12.98 15.33
N ASP A 304 -7.18 12.75 14.28
CA ASP A 304 -7.67 12.07 13.07
C ASP A 304 -7.73 10.55 13.24
N ILE A 305 -6.96 9.98 14.17
CA ILE A 305 -7.00 8.55 14.43
C ILE A 305 -8.21 8.21 15.30
N VAL A 306 -9.05 7.31 14.80
CA VAL A 306 -10.27 6.86 15.49
C VAL A 306 -10.23 5.34 15.65
N LEU A 307 -10.40 4.87 16.88
CA LEU A 307 -10.56 3.46 17.22
C LEU A 307 -12.03 3.06 17.24
N PHE A 308 -12.37 1.99 16.52
CA PHE A 308 -13.71 1.38 16.55
C PHE A 308 -13.81 0.24 17.55
N ALA A 309 -12.71 -0.47 17.79
CA ALA A 309 -12.64 -1.57 18.75
C ALA A 309 -11.21 -1.88 19.17
N ALA A 310 -11.07 -2.50 20.34
CA ALA A 310 -9.83 -3.10 20.81
C ALA A 310 -10.09 -4.51 21.37
N THR A 311 -9.28 -5.47 20.97
CA THR A 311 -9.40 -6.87 21.38
C THR A 311 -8.09 -7.37 21.97
N LEU A 312 -8.15 -7.84 23.21
CA LEU A 312 -7.04 -8.50 23.90
C LEU A 312 -7.02 -9.97 23.51
N VAL A 313 -5.84 -10.51 23.25
CA VAL A 313 -5.66 -11.89 22.80
C VAL A 313 -4.53 -12.54 23.60
N ASN A 314 -4.72 -13.81 23.96
CA ASN A 314 -3.65 -14.65 24.46
C ASN A 314 -3.15 -15.53 23.30
N GLU A 315 -2.19 -15.03 22.54
CA GLU A 315 -1.61 -15.76 21.43
C GLU A 315 -0.66 -16.85 21.95
N LYS A 316 -0.90 -18.07 21.50
CA LYS A 316 -0.10 -19.22 21.88
C LYS A 316 1.28 -19.22 21.24
N TYR A 317 1.39 -18.59 20.07
CA TYR A 317 2.60 -18.55 19.28
C TYR A 317 3.04 -17.10 19.08
N PRO A 318 4.35 -16.82 19.18
CA PRO A 318 4.85 -15.48 18.90
C PRO A 318 4.61 -15.10 17.45
N ALA A 319 4.41 -13.82 17.21
CA ALA A 319 4.25 -13.28 15.87
C ALA A 319 5.50 -13.59 15.02
N VAL A 320 5.27 -13.99 13.79
CA VAL A 320 6.30 -14.12 12.77
C VAL A 320 6.42 -12.77 12.07
N THR A 321 7.63 -12.25 11.97
CA THR A 321 7.87 -10.96 11.31
C THR A 321 8.57 -11.15 9.96
N PRO A 322 8.17 -10.44 8.91
CA PRO A 322 8.90 -10.47 7.65
C PRO A 322 10.35 -10.04 7.84
N ALA A 323 11.29 -10.75 7.22
CA ALA A 323 12.71 -10.38 7.21
C ALA A 323 13.03 -9.30 6.16
N SER A 324 12.09 -9.03 5.26
CA SER A 324 12.14 -7.98 4.24
C SER A 324 10.71 -7.57 3.89
N GLU A 325 10.53 -6.45 3.23
CA GLU A 325 9.21 -6.02 2.75
C GLU A 325 8.53 -7.13 1.95
N LEU A 326 7.30 -7.49 2.34
CA LEU A 326 6.49 -8.49 1.62
C LEU A 326 5.87 -7.90 0.36
N PHE A 327 5.48 -6.65 0.45
CA PHE A 327 4.87 -5.87 -0.61
C PHE A 327 5.60 -4.55 -0.73
N ARG A 328 5.48 -3.90 -1.87
CA ARG A 328 5.92 -2.53 -1.99
C ARG A 328 4.91 -1.64 -1.29
N THR A 329 5.28 -1.14 -0.12
CA THR A 329 4.42 -0.32 0.76
C THR A 329 4.61 1.17 0.58
N ALA A 330 5.70 1.57 -0.09
CA ALA A 330 5.96 2.94 -0.47
C ALA A 330 6.10 3.08 -1.98
N LEU A 331 5.61 4.18 -2.53
CA LEU A 331 5.91 4.56 -3.90
C LEU A 331 7.42 4.82 -3.99
N LYS A 332 8.17 3.88 -4.58
CA LYS A 332 9.55 4.17 -4.92
C LYS A 332 9.54 5.10 -6.13
N ALA A 333 10.04 6.31 -5.98
CA ALA A 333 10.44 7.12 -7.11
C ALA A 333 11.36 6.25 -7.99
N GLY A 334 11.04 6.14 -9.27
CA GLY A 334 11.67 5.20 -10.20
C GLY A 334 13.18 5.12 -10.04
N ASN A 335 13.69 3.88 -9.87
CA ASN A 335 15.06 3.46 -9.62
C ASN A 335 15.65 3.82 -8.25
N GLY A 336 15.32 2.97 -7.29
CA GLY A 336 16.16 2.56 -6.16
C GLY A 336 17.07 3.57 -5.50
N GLU A 337 16.52 4.48 -4.73
CA GLU A 337 17.11 4.99 -3.50
C GLU A 337 15.97 5.60 -2.68
N GLU A 338 15.96 5.33 -1.38
CA GLU A 338 14.98 5.83 -0.43
C GLU A 338 14.67 7.30 -0.66
N ALA A 339 13.38 7.63 -0.79
CA ALA A 339 12.93 8.99 -0.54
C ALA A 339 13.01 9.28 0.97
N THR A 340 14.22 9.32 1.51
CA THR A 340 14.48 10.22 2.62
C THR A 340 14.05 11.59 2.10
N SER A 341 13.27 12.34 2.84
CA SER A 341 12.92 13.73 2.56
C SER A 341 14.22 14.51 2.35
N LYS A 342 14.73 14.47 1.13
CA LYS A 342 15.92 15.25 0.77
C LYS A 342 15.46 16.69 0.82
N ALA A 343 16.03 17.44 1.74
CA ALA A 343 15.72 18.85 1.87
C ALA A 343 15.92 19.52 0.51
N ASN A 344 14.89 20.22 0.01
CA ASN A 344 15.01 21.03 -1.19
C ASN A 344 16.15 22.03 -1.02
N LEU A 345 17.27 21.84 -1.71
CA LEU A 345 18.45 22.68 -1.63
C LEU A 345 18.15 24.13 -2.05
N LEU A 346 17.14 24.34 -2.89
CA LEU A 346 16.76 25.67 -3.37
C LEU A 346 16.08 26.54 -2.30
N LYS A 347 15.51 25.94 -1.24
CA LYS A 347 14.92 26.72 -0.13
C LYS A 347 15.93 27.66 0.56
N GLN A 348 17.19 27.21 0.62
CA GLN A 348 18.28 27.97 1.23
C GLN A 348 19.16 28.68 0.20
N ALA A 349 18.99 28.39 -1.07
CA ALA A 349 19.74 29.03 -2.15
C ALA A 349 19.32 30.49 -2.35
N LYS A 350 20.26 31.31 -2.77
CA LYS A 350 20.00 32.69 -3.12
C LYS A 350 19.41 32.74 -4.54
N LEU A 351 18.21 33.32 -4.68
CA LEU A 351 17.68 33.71 -5.98
C LEU A 351 18.56 34.82 -6.56
N ILE A 352 19.17 34.59 -7.72
CA ILE A 352 20.07 35.54 -8.38
C ILE A 352 19.34 36.37 -9.40
N LYS A 353 18.55 35.70 -10.26
CA LYS A 353 17.90 36.29 -11.41
C LYS A 353 16.72 35.44 -11.87
N CYS A 354 15.72 36.10 -12.44
CA CYS A 354 14.65 35.45 -13.23
C CYS A 354 14.42 36.24 -14.54
N SER A 355 13.74 35.61 -15.49
CA SER A 355 13.39 36.24 -16.76
C SER A 355 12.33 37.32 -16.60
N GLY A 356 11.38 37.13 -15.69
CA GLY A 356 10.31 38.05 -15.37
C GLY A 356 9.40 37.54 -14.28
N GLU A 357 8.55 38.42 -13.78
CA GLU A 357 7.50 38.18 -12.80
C GLU A 357 6.24 38.93 -13.22
N THR A 358 5.11 38.24 -13.27
CA THR A 358 3.87 38.88 -13.79
C THR A 358 3.31 39.92 -12.81
N ASN A 359 3.40 39.66 -11.51
CA ASN A 359 2.93 40.54 -10.43
C ASN A 359 3.54 40.15 -9.09
N GLU A 360 3.33 40.97 -8.04
CA GLU A 360 3.88 40.76 -6.69
C GLU A 360 3.38 39.49 -5.97
N LYS A 361 2.30 38.87 -6.47
CA LYS A 361 1.73 37.66 -5.89
C LYS A 361 2.19 36.38 -6.62
N GLU A 362 3.02 36.53 -7.65
CA GLU A 362 3.47 35.40 -8.49
C GLU A 362 4.98 35.51 -8.77
N VAL A 363 5.74 35.86 -7.73
CA VAL A 363 7.19 36.09 -7.82
C VAL A 363 7.99 34.81 -7.90
N ALA A 364 9.21 34.88 -8.46
CA ALA A 364 10.08 33.72 -8.68
C ALA A 364 10.40 32.93 -7.40
N ARG A 365 10.43 33.58 -6.26
CA ARG A 365 10.71 32.93 -4.96
C ARG A 365 9.62 31.93 -4.55
N TYR A 366 8.40 32.10 -5.01
CA TYR A 366 7.29 31.19 -4.73
C TYR A 366 7.42 29.84 -5.44
N ALA A 367 8.27 29.73 -6.46
CA ALA A 367 8.57 28.44 -7.07
C ALA A 367 9.43 27.51 -6.17
N VAL A 368 9.92 27.96 -5.01
CA VAL A 368 10.82 27.19 -4.13
C VAL A 368 10.51 27.39 -2.64
N ASP A 369 9.33 27.90 -2.28
CA ASP A 369 8.96 28.22 -0.90
C ASP A 369 8.41 26.99 -0.15
N GLY A 370 8.02 25.93 -0.87
CA GLY A 370 7.45 24.70 -0.33
C GLY A 370 5.94 24.76 -0.15
N ASP A 371 5.27 25.82 -0.65
CA ASP A 371 3.82 25.97 -0.63
C ASP A 371 3.26 25.81 -2.05
N VAL A 372 2.64 24.66 -2.33
CA VAL A 372 1.99 24.37 -3.62
C VAL A 372 0.73 25.21 -3.90
N LYS A 373 0.41 26.18 -3.03
CA LYS A 373 -0.67 27.17 -3.26
C LYS A 373 -0.14 28.48 -3.83
N THR A 374 1.14 28.73 -3.74
CA THR A 374 1.85 29.86 -4.36
C THR A 374 2.53 29.42 -5.65
N LYS A 375 2.88 30.33 -6.53
CA LYS A 375 3.57 30.02 -7.77
C LYS A 375 4.41 31.19 -8.29
N TRP A 376 5.38 30.87 -9.11
CA TRP A 376 5.97 31.81 -10.06
C TRP A 376 5.18 31.84 -11.35
N CYS A 377 4.94 33.04 -11.87
CA CYS A 377 4.37 33.25 -13.20
C CYS A 377 5.18 34.29 -13.98
N ASP A 378 5.58 33.92 -15.18
CA ASP A 378 6.23 34.84 -16.13
C ASP A 378 5.55 34.73 -17.51
N THR A 379 4.91 35.80 -17.93
CA THR A 379 4.19 35.91 -19.22
C THR A 379 5.04 36.51 -20.35
N SER A 380 6.32 36.72 -20.13
CA SER A 380 7.25 37.18 -21.15
C SER A 380 7.48 36.12 -22.22
N THR A 381 8.07 36.52 -23.35
CA THR A 381 8.41 35.58 -24.42
C THR A 381 9.53 34.63 -23.97
N ALA A 382 9.34 33.33 -24.15
CA ALA A 382 10.36 32.32 -23.87
C ALA A 382 11.70 32.64 -24.58
N PRO A 383 12.82 32.24 -24.02
CA PRO A 383 12.95 31.34 -22.87
C PRO A 383 12.77 32.05 -21.52
N ASN A 384 11.96 31.44 -20.64
CA ASN A 384 11.81 31.88 -19.28
C ASN A 384 12.82 31.13 -18.38
N TYR A 385 13.32 31.78 -17.32
CA TYR A 385 14.29 31.11 -16.45
C TYR A 385 14.29 31.67 -15.02
N ILE A 386 14.76 30.83 -14.07
CA ILE A 386 15.06 31.17 -12.69
C ILE A 386 16.45 30.64 -12.34
N ASP A 387 17.32 31.50 -11.79
CA ASP A 387 18.70 31.20 -11.42
C ASP A 387 18.89 31.25 -9.91
N PHE A 388 19.60 30.26 -9.38
CA PHE A 388 19.93 30.14 -7.96
C PHE A 388 21.43 29.93 -7.75
N ASP A 389 21.96 30.45 -6.61
CA ASP A 389 23.30 30.20 -6.09
C ASP A 389 23.21 29.47 -4.74
N PHE A 390 23.77 28.29 -4.66
CA PHE A 390 23.89 27.53 -3.41
C PHE A 390 24.94 28.11 -2.44
N GLY A 391 25.69 29.13 -2.88
CA GLY A 391 26.78 29.72 -2.10
C GLY A 391 28.08 28.92 -2.11
N LYS A 392 27.99 27.62 -2.34
CA LYS A 392 29.09 26.66 -2.50
C LYS A 392 28.67 25.53 -3.44
N GLU A 393 29.63 24.76 -3.92
CA GLU A 393 29.31 23.56 -4.69
C GLU A 393 28.46 22.59 -3.87
N GLN A 394 27.41 22.05 -4.50
CA GLN A 394 26.51 21.01 -4.00
C GLN A 394 26.47 19.87 -5.01
N THR A 395 26.45 18.65 -4.52
CA THR A 395 26.18 17.49 -5.37
C THR A 395 24.68 17.27 -5.46
N ILE A 396 24.10 17.54 -6.63
CA ILE A 396 22.70 17.33 -6.91
C ILE A 396 22.49 16.01 -7.65
N ARG A 397 21.33 15.36 -7.47
CA ARG A 397 21.03 14.02 -8.02
C ARG A 397 19.67 13.93 -8.67
N GLY A 398 18.84 14.94 -8.49
CA GLY A 398 17.49 14.96 -9.02
C GLY A 398 16.77 16.27 -8.76
N TRP A 399 15.59 16.39 -9.36
CA TRP A 399 14.71 17.54 -9.21
C TRP A 399 13.26 17.16 -9.35
N LYS A 400 12.39 17.97 -8.77
CA LYS A 400 10.93 17.86 -8.90
C LYS A 400 10.37 19.17 -9.39
N LEU A 401 9.42 19.08 -10.29
CA LEU A 401 8.70 20.22 -10.85
C LEU A 401 7.19 20.03 -10.65
N VAL A 402 6.53 20.99 -10.02
CA VAL A 402 5.07 21.07 -9.92
C VAL A 402 4.59 22.20 -10.81
N ASN A 403 3.87 21.86 -11.85
CA ASN A 403 3.33 22.78 -12.87
C ASN A 403 1.95 23.33 -12.47
N ALA A 404 1.37 24.14 -13.32
CA ALA A 404 0.04 24.74 -13.15
C ALA A 404 -1.09 23.93 -13.81
N GLY A 405 -0.98 22.59 -13.85
CA GLY A 405 -2.01 21.71 -14.40
C GLY A 405 -3.36 21.80 -13.68
N ASN A 406 -3.36 22.22 -12.42
CA ASN A 406 -4.57 22.49 -11.64
C ASN A 406 -5.38 23.70 -12.16
N GLU A 407 -4.74 24.63 -12.87
CA GLU A 407 -5.40 25.76 -13.53
C GLU A 407 -5.91 25.38 -14.94
N GLY A 408 -5.39 24.29 -15.49
CA GLY A 408 -5.72 23.73 -16.79
C GLY A 408 -4.53 23.01 -17.41
N SER A 409 -4.76 21.89 -18.05
CA SER A 409 -3.69 21.06 -18.66
C SER A 409 -2.83 21.82 -19.69
N VAL A 410 -3.36 22.89 -20.27
CA VAL A 410 -2.63 23.76 -21.20
C VAL A 410 -1.45 24.49 -20.54
N PHE A 411 -1.51 24.73 -19.22
CA PHE A 411 -0.46 25.42 -18.45
C PHE A 411 0.63 24.50 -17.89
N ILE A 412 0.61 23.23 -18.26
CA ILE A 412 1.71 22.33 -17.96
C ILE A 412 2.91 22.71 -18.84
N THR A 413 4.07 22.97 -18.26
CA THR A 413 5.31 23.24 -18.98
C THR A 413 5.63 22.06 -19.90
N HIS A 414 5.76 22.31 -21.19
CA HIS A 414 6.01 21.30 -22.21
C HIS A 414 7.49 20.91 -22.28
N THR A 415 8.40 21.91 -22.31
CA THR A 415 9.84 21.68 -22.43
C THR A 415 10.62 22.61 -21.52
N CYS A 416 11.48 22.03 -20.67
CA CYS A 416 12.39 22.77 -19.82
C CYS A 416 13.67 21.96 -19.54
N PHE A 417 14.69 22.65 -19.05
CA PHE A 417 16.00 22.10 -18.76
C PHE A 417 16.44 22.50 -17.35
N LEU A 418 17.01 21.55 -16.62
CA LEU A 418 17.81 21.86 -15.45
C LEU A 418 19.26 22.04 -15.93
N GLN A 419 19.82 23.20 -15.67
CA GLN A 419 21.19 23.55 -16.05
C GLN A 419 22.03 23.87 -14.82
N GLY A 420 23.34 23.70 -14.90
CA GLY A 420 24.28 24.01 -13.82
C GLY A 420 25.59 24.58 -14.32
N ARG A 421 26.29 25.28 -13.42
CA ARG A 421 27.67 25.77 -13.61
C ARG A 421 28.33 26.00 -12.24
N ASN A 422 29.67 26.12 -12.22
CA ASN A 422 30.43 26.32 -10.97
C ASN A 422 30.97 27.74 -10.81
N SER A 423 31.06 28.51 -11.89
CA SER A 423 31.46 29.90 -11.86
C SER A 423 30.42 30.82 -12.58
N PRO A 424 30.27 32.07 -12.15
CA PRO A 424 29.42 33.05 -12.86
C PRO A 424 29.81 33.28 -14.32
N ASP A 425 31.09 33.07 -14.66
CA ASP A 425 31.65 33.30 -16.00
C ASP A 425 31.59 32.05 -16.90
N GLU A 426 31.18 30.89 -16.34
CA GLU A 426 30.99 29.68 -17.13
C GLU A 426 29.65 29.70 -17.87
N GLU A 427 29.62 29.04 -19.01
CA GLU A 427 28.38 28.76 -19.72
C GLU A 427 27.51 27.75 -18.96
N TRP A 428 26.19 27.90 -19.09
CA TRP A 428 25.24 26.96 -18.51
C TRP A 428 25.31 25.61 -19.26
N LYS A 429 25.51 24.52 -18.51
CA LYS A 429 25.50 23.16 -19.02
C LYS A 429 24.20 22.47 -18.66
N THR A 430 23.56 21.84 -19.61
CA THR A 430 22.36 21.03 -19.35
C THR A 430 22.74 19.80 -18.53
N ILE A 431 22.06 19.64 -17.41
CA ILE A 431 22.18 18.49 -16.51
C ILE A 431 21.09 17.46 -16.83
N ASP A 432 19.86 17.97 -17.03
CA ASP A 432 18.71 17.13 -17.39
C ASP A 432 17.75 17.92 -18.28
N GLU A 433 17.03 17.19 -19.16
CA GLU A 433 16.05 17.73 -20.08
C GLU A 433 14.69 17.08 -19.87
N LEU A 434 13.65 17.88 -19.77
CA LEU A 434 12.26 17.47 -19.77
C LEU A 434 11.58 17.99 -21.03
N SER A 435 11.24 17.11 -21.97
CA SER A 435 10.55 17.42 -23.22
C SER A 435 9.24 16.62 -23.33
N ASP A 436 8.30 17.11 -24.13
CA ASP A 436 6.97 16.53 -24.36
C ASP A 436 6.20 16.21 -23.05
N ASN A 437 6.42 17.02 -22.03
CA ASN A 437 5.81 16.80 -20.73
C ASN A 437 4.31 17.10 -20.75
N LYS A 438 3.52 16.15 -20.27
CA LYS A 438 2.06 16.25 -20.06
C LYS A 438 1.65 16.08 -18.59
N LYS A 439 2.63 15.93 -17.69
CA LYS A 439 2.40 15.67 -16.27
C LYS A 439 2.46 16.96 -15.47
N ASN A 440 1.49 17.14 -14.56
CA ASN A 440 1.49 18.30 -13.66
C ASN A 440 2.65 18.26 -12.67
N THR A 441 2.95 17.08 -12.13
CA THR A 441 4.11 16.86 -11.25
C THR A 441 5.08 15.90 -11.92
N VAL A 442 6.36 16.28 -11.96
CA VAL A 442 7.44 15.51 -12.55
C VAL A 442 8.56 15.37 -11.53
N VAL A 443 9.04 14.17 -11.30
CA VAL A 443 10.24 13.87 -10.51
C VAL A 443 11.27 13.23 -11.43
N ARG A 444 12.48 13.73 -11.41
CA ARG A 444 13.57 13.25 -12.26
C ARG A 444 14.83 13.02 -11.45
N GLN A 445 15.57 12.01 -11.83
CA GLN A 445 16.88 11.68 -11.27
C GLN A 445 17.91 11.59 -12.38
N PHE A 446 19.12 11.97 -12.07
CA PHE A 446 20.27 11.93 -13.00
C PHE A 446 21.55 11.54 -12.26
N LYS A 447 22.62 11.31 -12.99
CA LYS A 447 23.93 11.01 -12.41
C LYS A 447 24.37 12.15 -11.50
N PRO A 448 24.82 11.87 -10.24
CA PRO A 448 25.28 12.89 -9.30
C PRO A 448 26.21 13.90 -9.97
N THR A 449 25.87 15.17 -9.89
CA THR A 449 26.58 16.27 -10.56
C THR A 449 26.88 17.36 -9.53
N SER A 450 28.15 17.82 -9.45
CA SER A 450 28.56 18.89 -8.55
C SER A 450 28.40 20.23 -9.26
N VAL A 451 27.58 21.14 -8.65
CA VAL A 451 27.31 22.47 -9.18
C VAL A 451 27.13 23.48 -8.05
N ARG A 452 27.53 24.72 -8.28
CA ARG A 452 27.23 25.83 -7.39
C ARG A 452 26.00 26.63 -7.83
N TYR A 453 25.84 26.83 -9.11
CA TYR A 453 24.73 27.59 -9.69
C TYR A 453 23.79 26.66 -10.43
N VAL A 454 22.48 26.84 -10.25
CA VAL A 454 21.45 26.06 -10.92
C VAL A 454 20.45 27.00 -11.59
N ARG A 455 20.02 26.62 -12.80
CA ARG A 455 18.98 27.29 -13.59
C ARG A 455 17.90 26.32 -13.96
N LEU A 456 16.63 26.71 -13.75
CA LEU A 456 15.52 26.16 -14.54
C LEU A 456 15.36 27.02 -15.80
N LEU A 457 15.55 26.45 -16.96
CA LEU A 457 15.32 27.08 -18.26
C LEU A 457 14.07 26.50 -18.90
N VAL A 458 13.05 27.31 -19.15
CA VAL A 458 11.78 26.92 -19.79
C VAL A 458 11.77 27.45 -21.21
N THR A 459 11.83 26.55 -22.20
CA THR A 459 11.84 26.93 -23.62
C THR A 459 10.45 26.85 -24.26
N GLN A 460 9.58 25.98 -23.73
CA GLN A 460 8.18 25.92 -24.09
C GLN A 460 7.33 25.80 -22.81
N SER A 461 6.71 26.92 -22.44
CA SER A 461 6.06 27.08 -21.14
C SER A 461 4.67 26.50 -21.02
N THR A 462 4.02 26.14 -22.16
CA THR A 462 2.66 25.60 -22.18
C THR A 462 2.49 24.51 -23.23
N GLN A 463 1.38 23.79 -23.19
CA GLN A 463 1.01 22.80 -24.22
C GLN A 463 0.57 23.45 -25.56
N ASN A 464 0.31 24.74 -25.56
CA ASN A 464 -0.07 25.50 -26.74
C ASN A 464 0.95 26.59 -27.04
N ASN A 465 1.67 26.49 -28.15
CA ASN A 465 2.73 27.41 -28.55
C ASN A 465 2.26 28.87 -28.70
N SER A 466 0.96 29.12 -28.83
CA SER A 466 0.39 30.47 -28.89
C SER A 466 0.21 31.13 -27.51
N LEU A 467 0.25 30.33 -26.42
CA LEU A 467 0.16 30.83 -25.06
C LEU A 467 1.57 30.90 -24.46
N LYS A 468 1.93 32.05 -23.90
CA LYS A 468 3.23 32.26 -23.26
C LYS A 468 3.03 32.60 -21.81
N ALA A 469 3.21 31.60 -20.94
CA ALA A 469 3.14 31.78 -19.51
C ALA A 469 3.84 30.63 -18.81
N ALA A 470 5.07 30.83 -18.35
CA ALA A 470 5.72 29.91 -17.43
C ALA A 470 5.02 30.02 -16.09
N ARG A 471 4.48 28.90 -15.57
CA ARG A 471 3.76 28.83 -14.31
C ARG A 471 4.26 27.64 -13.51
N ILE A 472 5.05 27.90 -12.50
CA ILE A 472 5.68 26.88 -11.65
C ILE A 472 5.22 27.06 -10.21
N TYR A 473 4.55 26.05 -9.66
CA TYR A 473 4.13 26.02 -8.27
C TYR A 473 5.27 25.61 -7.34
N GLU A 474 6.07 24.61 -7.73
CA GLU A 474 7.23 24.22 -6.91
C GLU A 474 8.33 23.64 -7.79
N LEU A 475 9.57 24.02 -7.49
CA LEU A 475 10.79 23.44 -8.00
C LEU A 475 11.64 22.98 -6.80
N GLU A 476 11.96 21.69 -6.77
CA GLU A 476 12.85 21.13 -5.77
C GLU A 476 14.09 20.58 -6.49
N VAL A 477 15.27 20.81 -5.90
CA VAL A 477 16.53 20.21 -6.33
C VAL A 477 17.20 19.56 -5.12
N TYR A 478 17.65 18.32 -5.25
CA TYR A 478 18.21 17.51 -4.17
C TYR A 478 19.37 16.63 -4.63
#